data_b386ba7d6fab1f95eb44fdb3c08997ff
#
_entry.id   b386ba7d6fab1f95eb44fdb3c08997ff
#
_cell.length_a   1.000
_cell.length_b   1.000
_cell.length_c   1.000
_cell.angle_alpha   90.00
_cell.angle_beta   90.00
_cell.angle_gamma   90.00
#
_symmetry.space_group_name_H-M   'P 1'
#
loop_
_entity.id
_entity.type
_entity.pdbx_description
1 polymer ?
#
loop_
_entity_poly.entity_id
_entity_poly.type
_entity_poly.pdbx_seq_one_letter_code
_entity_poly.pdbx_strand_id
1 'polypeptide(L)'
;MEALLNPAAGQVASARLRIRGEDQSVWAAAKRIAGQLLFMMWDIEDESEVPELMKLYISMPDDLELVQQEPYEASYYEIQKVNNQLINYQRALTKANERLKMLLEEVREAKSTIEILERDPVTSLYTQNAFFDRAAAMLKENPETDFDIIAADIERFKMVNDAFGSAAGDKLLSEVAICLLSVRKEGKSLFARDRADKFYALVPRCTSVYETLERHIGFLAENYPLPMRLQIKFGVYPIKDRTISIPRMCDRAALAACSIKGFFDKRFAFYDDSIRKKMIMEQNIIDTMTEALECEDFQVYLQPKVEIGTGRLMGAEALVRWQHPQLGMISPGDFIPVFEKNGFIYALDQFVWHKACEIMGQWKREGKNFIPISVNVSRVDIYHTDLPGILLKMVEENNLEPENLHLEITESAYVSDSQQLLSVIEQLKALGFIIEMDDFGNGYSSLNTLSELPIDVLKIDLEFLRMRKNVMRRKQIMRFVINLANELRLQDIAEGAETEEQIALLREMGCEYAQGYYYGRPMPQEDFQEYLSRQATR
;
A
#
# COMPACT_ATOMS: atom_id res chain seq x y z
N MET A 1 39.08 -58.22 10.32
CA MET A 1 39.60 -59.34 9.48
C MET A 1 39.14 -60.71 9.97
N GLU A 2 39.26 -61.06 11.27
CA GLU A 2 38.77 -62.38 11.76
C GLU A 2 37.30 -62.66 11.46
N ALA A 3 36.42 -61.69 11.55
CA ALA A 3 35.01 -61.87 11.24
C ALA A 3 34.73 -62.14 9.73
N LEU A 4 35.60 -61.65 8.82
CA LEU A 4 35.54 -61.88 7.39
C LEU A 4 36.11 -63.26 7.02
N LEU A 5 37.02 -63.81 7.83
CA LEU A 5 37.68 -65.08 7.53
C LEU A 5 36.85 -66.30 8.01
N ASN A 6 35.86 -66.11 8.87
CA ASN A 6 35.06 -67.20 9.40
C ASN A 6 33.55 -66.93 9.50
N PRO A 7 32.89 -66.59 8.36
CA PRO A 7 31.43 -66.45 8.37
C PRO A 7 30.76 -67.83 8.59
N ALA A 8 29.66 -67.86 9.33
CA ALA A 8 28.85 -69.06 9.43
C ALA A 8 28.29 -69.47 8.07
N ALA A 9 28.01 -70.74 7.84
CA ALA A 9 27.48 -71.22 6.58
C ALA A 9 26.17 -70.47 6.24
N GLY A 10 26.05 -69.91 5.05
CA GLY A 10 24.93 -69.11 4.60
C GLY A 10 24.88 -67.64 5.07
N GLN A 11 25.82 -67.22 5.93
CA GLN A 11 25.90 -65.83 6.36
C GLN A 11 26.97 -65.04 5.56
N VAL A 12 26.72 -63.80 5.33
CA VAL A 12 27.67 -62.86 4.74
C VAL A 12 28.27 -61.99 5.84
N ALA A 13 29.55 -62.00 5.97
CA ALA A 13 30.31 -61.07 6.82
C ALA A 13 30.84 -59.92 5.93
N SER A 14 30.71 -58.69 6.37
CA SER A 14 31.26 -57.50 5.67
C SER A 14 32.05 -56.60 6.61
N ALA A 15 33.09 -55.97 6.11
CA ALA A 15 33.87 -54.99 6.84
C ALA A 15 34.52 -54.00 5.88
N ARG A 16 34.77 -52.78 6.35
CA ARG A 16 35.58 -51.80 5.67
C ARG A 16 37.05 -52.08 5.98
N LEU A 17 37.85 -52.30 4.97
CA LEU A 17 39.27 -52.60 5.10
C LEU A 17 40.11 -51.42 4.63
N ARG A 18 41.14 -51.07 5.35
CA ARG A 18 42.14 -50.06 4.95
C ARG A 18 43.31 -50.77 4.29
N ILE A 19 43.66 -50.35 3.08
CA ILE A 19 44.80 -50.90 2.36
C ILE A 19 46.08 -50.38 3.02
N ARG A 20 47.01 -51.31 3.37
CA ARG A 20 48.22 -50.95 4.06
C ARG A 20 49.16 -50.18 3.13
N GLY A 21 49.35 -48.90 3.42
CA GLY A 21 50.24 -48.03 2.65
C GLY A 21 49.52 -47.06 1.71
N GLU A 22 48.22 -47.10 1.64
CA GLU A 22 47.39 -46.16 0.88
C GLU A 22 46.32 -45.50 1.78
N ASP A 23 45.93 -44.28 1.44
CA ASP A 23 44.86 -43.58 2.18
C ASP A 23 43.43 -43.99 1.76
N GLN A 24 43.37 -45.06 0.95
CA GLN A 24 42.11 -45.62 0.47
C GLN A 24 41.60 -46.75 1.34
N SER A 25 40.31 -46.82 1.54
CA SER A 25 39.62 -47.91 2.20
C SER A 25 38.61 -48.54 1.24
N VAL A 26 38.57 -49.87 1.24
CA VAL A 26 37.65 -50.65 0.40
C VAL A 26 36.66 -51.42 1.28
N TRP A 27 35.47 -51.61 0.79
CA TRP A 27 34.52 -52.50 1.40
C TRP A 27 34.79 -53.94 0.95
N ALA A 28 34.80 -54.87 1.91
CA ALA A 28 34.98 -56.29 1.63
C ALA A 28 33.80 -57.09 2.26
N ALA A 29 33.31 -58.04 1.52
CA ALA A 29 32.35 -59.03 2.05
C ALA A 29 32.87 -60.45 1.76
N ALA A 30 32.58 -61.37 2.68
CA ALA A 30 32.92 -62.76 2.55
C ALA A 30 31.67 -63.63 2.82
N LYS A 31 31.43 -64.61 1.97
CA LYS A 31 30.38 -65.63 2.12
C LYS A 31 30.98 -67.01 2.02
N ARG A 32 30.60 -67.92 2.91
CA ARG A 32 31.05 -69.33 2.85
C ARG A 32 30.02 -70.13 2.02
N ILE A 33 30.46 -70.64 0.87
CA ILE A 33 29.61 -71.43 -0.06
C ILE A 33 30.32 -72.79 -0.24
N ALA A 34 29.63 -73.89 0.00
CA ALA A 34 30.12 -75.25 -0.15
C ALA A 34 31.52 -75.51 0.48
N GLY A 35 31.77 -74.92 1.65
CA GLY A 35 33.02 -75.08 2.37
C GLY A 35 34.16 -74.15 1.95
N GLN A 36 34.02 -73.44 0.86
CA GLN A 36 34.97 -72.45 0.37
C GLN A 36 34.55 -71.01 0.74
N LEU A 37 35.52 -70.11 0.84
CA LEU A 37 35.31 -68.73 1.21
C LEU A 37 35.40 -67.86 -0.06
N LEU A 38 34.28 -67.27 -0.43
CA LEU A 38 34.22 -66.31 -1.53
C LEU A 38 34.39 -64.89 -1.00
N PHE A 39 35.34 -64.11 -1.56
CA PHE A 39 35.63 -62.75 -1.21
C PHE A 39 35.25 -61.84 -2.36
N MET A 40 34.57 -60.74 -2.05
CA MET A 40 34.39 -59.61 -2.98
C MET A 40 34.90 -58.31 -2.29
N MET A 41 35.51 -57.45 -3.07
CA MET A 41 35.99 -56.13 -2.62
C MET A 41 35.47 -55.07 -3.57
N TRP A 42 35.07 -53.94 -2.98
CA TRP A 42 34.58 -52.80 -3.73
C TRP A 42 35.31 -51.54 -3.29
N ASP A 43 35.64 -50.70 -4.22
CA ASP A 43 36.09 -49.34 -4.00
C ASP A 43 34.86 -48.45 -4.25
N ILE A 44 34.22 -47.98 -3.16
CA ILE A 44 33.00 -47.18 -3.21
C ILE A 44 33.25 -45.93 -2.37
N GLU A 45 33.14 -44.77 -3.00
CA GLU A 45 33.25 -43.48 -2.33
C GLU A 45 31.99 -43.15 -1.50
N ASP A 46 30.81 -43.64 -1.92
CA ASP A 46 29.53 -43.37 -1.24
C ASP A 46 29.02 -44.62 -0.48
N GLU A 47 29.01 -44.53 0.85
CA GLU A 47 28.52 -45.60 1.73
C GLU A 47 27.02 -45.94 1.54
N SER A 48 26.22 -45.09 0.88
CA SER A 48 24.82 -45.33 0.61
C SER A 48 24.56 -46.44 -0.44
N GLU A 49 25.56 -46.76 -1.27
CA GLU A 49 25.47 -47.81 -2.30
C GLU A 49 25.75 -49.23 -1.76
N VAL A 50 26.43 -49.30 -0.61
CA VAL A 50 26.80 -50.59 0.00
C VAL A 50 25.61 -51.53 0.25
N PRO A 51 24.45 -51.05 0.73
CA PRO A 51 23.29 -51.93 0.97
C PRO A 51 22.76 -52.64 -0.28
N GLU A 52 22.77 -51.96 -1.45
CA GLU A 52 22.31 -52.52 -2.70
C GLU A 52 23.24 -53.59 -3.25
N LEU A 53 24.54 -53.36 -3.22
CA LEU A 53 25.56 -54.34 -3.60
C LEU A 53 25.56 -55.54 -2.66
N MET A 54 25.34 -55.34 -1.37
CA MET A 54 25.19 -56.40 -0.39
C MET A 54 23.94 -57.28 -0.67
N LYS A 55 22.83 -56.70 -1.06
CA LYS A 55 21.63 -57.47 -1.46
C LYS A 55 21.89 -58.36 -2.66
N LEU A 56 22.64 -57.84 -3.66
CA LEU A 56 23.04 -58.61 -4.85
C LEU A 56 23.92 -59.82 -4.45
N TYR A 57 24.86 -59.61 -3.51
CA TYR A 57 25.77 -60.62 -3.05
C TYR A 57 25.06 -61.68 -2.16
N ILE A 58 24.08 -61.27 -1.34
CA ILE A 58 23.27 -62.15 -0.50
C ILE A 58 22.33 -63.03 -1.40
N SER A 59 21.84 -62.48 -2.50
CA SER A 59 20.96 -63.17 -3.41
C SER A 59 21.63 -64.20 -4.34
N MET A 60 22.99 -64.32 -4.29
CA MET A 60 23.70 -65.38 -4.99
C MET A 60 23.26 -66.76 -4.42
N PRO A 61 22.81 -67.70 -5.24
CA PRO A 61 22.36 -69.01 -4.78
C PRO A 61 23.48 -69.72 -4.00
N ASP A 62 23.07 -70.33 -2.85
CA ASP A 62 23.95 -71.18 -2.07
C ASP A 62 24.28 -72.51 -2.81
N ASP A 63 23.61 -72.79 -3.92
CA ASP A 63 23.68 -73.99 -4.74
C ASP A 63 24.70 -73.93 -5.87
N LEU A 64 25.73 -73.11 -5.74
CA LEU A 64 26.92 -73.34 -6.54
C LEU A 64 27.58 -74.65 -6.06
N GLU A 65 26.97 -75.78 -6.46
CA GLU A 65 27.62 -77.07 -6.39
C GLU A 65 28.93 -76.97 -7.15
N LEU A 66 30.03 -76.85 -6.39
CA LEU A 66 31.34 -77.13 -6.90
C LEU A 66 31.38 -78.62 -7.19
N VAL A 67 31.04 -78.97 -8.47
CA VAL A 67 31.18 -80.33 -8.96
C VAL A 67 32.65 -80.75 -8.81
N GLN A 68 32.91 -81.57 -7.79
CA GLN A 68 34.15 -82.32 -7.71
C GLN A 68 34.05 -83.44 -8.75
N GLN A 69 34.93 -83.37 -9.69
CA GLN A 69 35.33 -84.43 -10.60
C GLN A 69 34.37 -84.80 -11.73
N GLU A 70 34.53 -84.17 -12.87
CA GLU A 70 34.69 -84.84 -14.16
C GLU A 70 35.39 -83.87 -15.15
N PRO A 71 35.88 -84.36 -16.32
CA PRO A 71 37.17 -83.96 -16.81
C PRO A 71 37.26 -82.51 -17.28
N TYR A 72 38.45 -81.99 -17.23
CA TYR A 72 38.91 -80.61 -17.45
C TYR A 72 38.22 -79.76 -18.55
N GLU A 73 37.51 -80.33 -19.49
CA GLU A 73 36.85 -79.60 -20.58
C GLU A 73 35.46 -79.07 -20.18
N ALA A 74 34.65 -79.77 -19.39
CA ALA A 74 33.30 -79.33 -18.98
C ALA A 74 33.42 -78.19 -17.93
N SER A 75 34.37 -78.30 -17.01
CA SER A 75 34.63 -77.26 -16.01
C SER A 75 35.19 -75.98 -16.65
N TYR A 76 36.01 -76.09 -17.67
CA TYR A 76 36.52 -74.96 -18.41
C TYR A 76 35.43 -74.18 -19.19
N TYR A 77 34.46 -74.89 -19.72
CA TYR A 77 33.32 -74.30 -20.44
C TYR A 77 32.36 -73.56 -19.51
N GLU A 78 32.11 -74.12 -18.32
CA GLU A 78 31.29 -73.45 -17.31
C GLU A 78 31.98 -72.20 -16.75
N ILE A 79 33.28 -72.25 -16.42
CA ILE A 79 34.05 -71.10 -16.02
C ILE A 79 34.08 -70.02 -17.09
N GLN A 80 34.21 -70.39 -18.38
CA GLN A 80 34.15 -69.42 -19.47
C GLN A 80 32.75 -68.79 -19.58
N LYS A 81 31.68 -69.55 -19.38
CA LYS A 81 30.30 -69.07 -19.43
C LYS A 81 30.05 -68.06 -18.29
N VAL A 82 30.46 -68.38 -17.07
CA VAL A 82 30.37 -67.51 -15.90
C VAL A 82 31.20 -66.21 -16.09
N ASN A 83 32.44 -66.35 -16.60
CA ASN A 83 33.31 -65.22 -16.91
C ASN A 83 32.69 -64.31 -17.99
N ASN A 84 32.11 -64.91 -19.03
CA ASN A 84 31.43 -64.09 -20.04
C ASN A 84 30.17 -63.39 -19.51
N GLN A 85 29.44 -64.01 -18.60
CA GLN A 85 28.33 -63.38 -17.90
C GLN A 85 28.86 -62.23 -16.99
N LEU A 86 29.91 -62.46 -16.24
CA LEU A 86 30.51 -61.45 -15.37
C LEU A 86 30.99 -60.24 -16.18
N ILE A 87 31.63 -60.45 -17.32
CA ILE A 87 32.06 -59.38 -18.23
C ILE A 87 30.87 -58.63 -18.80
N ASN A 88 29.79 -59.31 -19.14
CA ASN A 88 28.56 -58.67 -19.62
C ASN A 88 27.88 -57.82 -18.51
N TYR A 89 27.83 -58.33 -17.27
CA TYR A 89 27.33 -57.60 -16.13
C TYR A 89 28.21 -56.39 -15.79
N GLN A 90 29.53 -56.54 -15.80
CA GLN A 90 30.46 -55.39 -15.63
C GLN A 90 30.25 -54.32 -16.72
N ARG A 91 30.12 -54.70 -17.99
CA ARG A 91 29.84 -53.78 -19.08
C ARG A 91 28.49 -53.07 -18.89
N ALA A 92 27.46 -53.80 -18.50
CA ALA A 92 26.15 -53.25 -18.24
C ALA A 92 26.16 -52.28 -17.05
N LEU A 93 26.87 -52.62 -15.98
CA LEU A 93 27.03 -51.77 -14.78
C LEU A 93 27.80 -50.49 -15.11
N THR A 94 28.93 -50.60 -15.83
CA THR A 94 29.71 -49.45 -16.29
C THR A 94 28.85 -48.52 -17.14
N LYS A 95 28.08 -49.06 -18.07
CA LYS A 95 27.19 -48.28 -18.94
C LYS A 95 26.05 -47.62 -18.14
N ALA A 96 25.53 -48.30 -17.15
CA ALA A 96 24.49 -47.77 -16.24
C ALA A 96 25.05 -46.62 -15.36
N ASN A 97 26.27 -46.79 -14.82
CA ASN A 97 26.95 -45.75 -14.03
C ASN A 97 27.31 -44.51 -14.87
N GLU A 98 27.80 -44.70 -16.10
CA GLU A 98 28.04 -43.58 -17.04
C GLU A 98 26.74 -42.82 -17.31
N ARG A 99 25.64 -43.55 -17.57
CA ARG A 99 24.33 -42.92 -17.81
C ARG A 99 23.81 -42.18 -16.58
N LEU A 100 24.00 -42.72 -15.38
CA LEU A 100 23.64 -42.08 -14.13
C LEU A 100 24.45 -40.79 -13.91
N LYS A 101 25.75 -40.82 -14.19
CA LYS A 101 26.61 -39.60 -14.10
C LYS A 101 26.12 -38.52 -15.05
N MET A 102 25.81 -38.86 -16.31
CA MET A 102 25.29 -37.90 -17.29
C MET A 102 23.96 -37.30 -16.83
N LEU A 103 23.03 -38.13 -16.34
CA LEU A 103 21.75 -37.64 -15.81
C LEU A 103 21.90 -36.74 -14.58
N LEU A 104 22.84 -37.05 -13.68
CA LEU A 104 23.16 -36.19 -12.52
C LEU A 104 23.72 -34.84 -12.97
N GLU A 105 24.52 -34.82 -14.00
CA GLU A 105 25.09 -33.59 -14.57
C GLU A 105 24.01 -32.75 -15.26
N GLU A 106 23.14 -33.36 -16.07
CA GLU A 106 21.97 -32.70 -16.66
C GLU A 106 21.03 -32.12 -15.59
N VAL A 107 20.77 -32.85 -14.50
CA VAL A 107 19.96 -32.37 -13.37
C VAL A 107 20.65 -31.21 -12.65
N ARG A 108 21.98 -31.25 -12.47
CA ARG A 108 22.74 -30.14 -11.88
C ARG A 108 22.68 -28.88 -12.74
N GLU A 109 22.91 -29.04 -14.05
CA GLU A 109 22.82 -27.93 -15.00
C GLU A 109 21.41 -27.34 -15.07
N ALA A 110 20.37 -28.19 -15.13
CA ALA A 110 18.97 -27.77 -15.10
C ALA A 110 18.64 -27.03 -13.81
N LYS A 111 19.10 -27.52 -12.66
CA LYS A 111 18.90 -26.86 -11.37
C LYS A 111 19.60 -25.50 -11.30
N SER A 112 20.84 -25.42 -11.78
CA SER A 112 21.60 -24.16 -11.86
C SER A 112 20.90 -23.16 -12.77
N THR A 113 20.40 -23.62 -13.92
CA THR A 113 19.63 -22.79 -14.85
C THR A 113 18.33 -22.27 -14.24
N ILE A 114 17.60 -23.12 -13.53
CA ILE A 114 16.38 -22.73 -12.81
C ILE A 114 16.71 -21.68 -11.73
N GLU A 115 17.77 -21.89 -10.94
CA GLU A 115 18.19 -20.93 -9.90
C GLU A 115 18.55 -19.55 -10.50
N ILE A 116 19.15 -19.50 -11.69
CA ILE A 116 19.44 -18.27 -12.42
C ILE A 116 18.15 -17.61 -12.91
N LEU A 117 17.23 -18.38 -13.50
CA LEU A 117 15.96 -17.88 -14.01
C LEU A 117 14.99 -17.41 -12.91
N GLU A 118 15.12 -17.94 -11.70
CA GLU A 118 14.34 -17.55 -10.55
C GLU A 118 14.81 -16.23 -9.91
N ARG A 119 15.94 -15.66 -10.35
CA ARG A 119 16.52 -14.44 -9.79
C ARG A 119 16.41 -13.26 -10.74
N ASP A 120 16.12 -12.09 -10.16
CA ASP A 120 16.18 -10.82 -10.88
C ASP A 120 17.66 -10.42 -11.11
N PRO A 121 18.07 -10.11 -12.34
CA PRO A 121 19.49 -9.86 -12.66
C PRO A 121 20.05 -8.59 -12.03
N VAL A 122 19.22 -7.61 -11.68
CA VAL A 122 19.64 -6.33 -11.08
C VAL A 122 19.79 -6.45 -9.56
N THR A 123 18.83 -7.08 -8.91
CA THR A 123 18.74 -7.11 -7.44
C THR A 123 19.16 -8.43 -6.82
N SER A 124 19.29 -9.50 -7.62
CA SER A 124 19.52 -10.88 -7.18
C SER A 124 18.43 -11.43 -6.23
N LEU A 125 17.34 -10.73 -6.04
CA LEU A 125 16.15 -11.23 -5.36
C LEU A 125 15.40 -12.23 -6.23
N TYR A 126 14.45 -12.97 -5.67
CA TYR A 126 13.59 -13.83 -6.47
C TYR A 126 12.76 -13.02 -7.47
N THR A 127 12.45 -13.63 -8.60
CA THR A 127 11.39 -13.14 -9.50
C THR A 127 10.03 -13.36 -8.85
N GLN A 128 9.01 -12.65 -9.32
CA GLN A 128 7.64 -12.74 -8.80
C GLN A 128 7.11 -14.18 -8.77
N ASN A 129 7.27 -14.92 -9.87
CA ASN A 129 6.77 -16.31 -9.98
C ASN A 129 7.48 -17.24 -8.97
N ALA A 130 8.81 -17.15 -8.92
CA ALA A 130 9.59 -17.94 -7.96
C ALA A 130 9.21 -17.61 -6.50
N PHE A 131 8.91 -16.33 -6.22
CA PHE A 131 8.42 -15.93 -4.90
C PHE A 131 7.08 -16.55 -4.57
N PHE A 132 6.12 -16.57 -5.49
CA PHE A 132 4.79 -17.13 -5.22
C PHE A 132 4.86 -18.62 -4.88
N ASP A 133 5.64 -19.39 -5.65
CA ASP A 133 5.78 -20.83 -5.43
C ASP A 133 6.50 -21.13 -4.11
N ARG A 134 7.62 -20.44 -3.86
CA ARG A 134 8.40 -20.61 -2.64
C ARG A 134 7.69 -20.10 -1.39
N ALA A 135 6.93 -19.01 -1.49
CA ALA A 135 6.12 -18.50 -0.38
C ALA A 135 5.01 -19.49 0.00
N ALA A 136 4.34 -20.07 -1.00
CA ALA A 136 3.31 -21.09 -0.74
C ALA A 136 3.89 -22.33 -0.05
N ALA A 137 5.08 -22.78 -0.47
CA ALA A 137 5.80 -23.87 0.20
C ALA A 137 6.20 -23.50 1.63
N MET A 138 6.80 -22.33 1.84
CA MET A 138 7.22 -21.86 3.16
C MET A 138 6.08 -21.75 4.16
N LEU A 139 4.90 -21.28 3.75
CA LEU A 139 3.72 -21.21 4.61
C LEU A 139 3.23 -22.60 5.03
N LYS A 140 3.34 -23.60 4.14
CA LYS A 140 2.98 -25.00 4.45
C LYS A 140 3.98 -25.64 5.42
N GLU A 141 5.27 -25.38 5.22
CA GLU A 141 6.33 -25.93 6.06
C GLU A 141 6.39 -25.31 7.46
N ASN A 142 5.86 -24.09 7.64
CA ASN A 142 5.89 -23.37 8.91
C ASN A 142 4.46 -23.02 9.40
N PRO A 143 3.62 -23.99 9.77
CA PRO A 143 2.22 -23.75 10.14
C PRO A 143 2.06 -22.89 11.39
N GLU A 144 2.98 -22.96 12.33
CA GLU A 144 2.93 -22.25 13.63
C GLU A 144 3.54 -20.84 13.58
N THR A 145 4.14 -20.44 12.47
CA THR A 145 4.78 -19.12 12.37
C THR A 145 3.81 -18.13 11.74
N ASP A 146 3.54 -17.03 12.43
CA ASP A 146 2.81 -15.91 11.86
C ASP A 146 3.71 -15.16 10.87
N PHE A 147 3.20 -14.97 9.65
CA PHE A 147 3.91 -14.26 8.59
C PHE A 147 3.15 -13.01 8.16
N ASP A 148 3.90 -12.06 7.63
CA ASP A 148 3.39 -10.90 6.93
C ASP A 148 3.96 -10.86 5.51
N ILE A 149 3.12 -10.48 4.54
CA ILE A 149 3.59 -10.07 3.22
C ILE A 149 3.75 -8.56 3.23
N ILE A 150 4.94 -8.11 2.83
CA ILE A 150 5.26 -6.70 2.66
C ILE A 150 5.41 -6.43 1.17
N ALA A 151 4.69 -5.44 0.66
CA ALA A 151 4.92 -4.85 -0.66
C ALA A 151 5.64 -3.52 -0.49
N ALA A 152 6.71 -3.30 -1.25
CA ALA A 152 7.41 -2.02 -1.29
C ALA A 152 7.31 -1.41 -2.69
N ASP A 153 7.16 -0.08 -2.75
CA ASP A 153 6.99 0.69 -3.98
C ASP A 153 7.80 1.99 -3.86
N ILE A 154 8.60 2.31 -4.88
CA ILE A 154 9.43 3.52 -4.93
C ILE A 154 8.65 4.61 -5.66
N GLU A 155 8.22 5.64 -4.95
CA GLU A 155 7.48 6.73 -5.59
C GLU A 155 8.34 7.46 -6.62
N ARG A 156 7.73 7.76 -7.77
CA ARG A 156 8.36 8.51 -8.87
C ARG A 156 9.63 7.86 -9.44
N PHE A 157 9.78 6.54 -9.34
CA PHE A 157 10.95 5.82 -9.87
C PHE A 157 11.22 6.11 -11.35
N LYS A 158 10.16 6.27 -12.16
CA LYS A 158 10.30 6.66 -13.56
C LYS A 158 11.08 7.98 -13.72
N MET A 159 10.83 8.97 -12.85
CA MET A 159 11.57 10.25 -12.89
C MET A 159 13.06 10.06 -12.58
N VAL A 160 13.43 9.09 -11.74
CA VAL A 160 14.84 8.76 -11.50
C VAL A 160 15.49 8.27 -12.78
N ASN A 161 14.83 7.35 -13.50
CA ASN A 161 15.34 6.85 -14.78
C ASN A 161 15.41 7.94 -15.86
N ASP A 162 14.38 8.77 -15.97
CA ASP A 162 14.28 9.83 -16.99
C ASP A 162 15.32 10.94 -16.74
N ALA A 163 15.56 11.30 -15.48
CA ALA A 163 16.47 12.39 -15.11
C ALA A 163 17.95 11.95 -14.99
N PHE A 164 18.23 10.71 -14.55
CA PHE A 164 19.57 10.26 -14.18
C PHE A 164 20.03 8.99 -14.91
N GLY A 165 19.18 8.45 -15.80
CA GLY A 165 19.46 7.27 -16.60
C GLY A 165 19.16 5.94 -15.89
N SER A 166 19.02 4.87 -16.65
CA SER A 166 18.67 3.52 -16.15
C SER A 166 19.70 2.96 -15.17
N ALA A 167 20.97 3.27 -15.34
CA ALA A 167 22.03 2.81 -14.41
C ALA A 167 21.85 3.37 -12.99
N ALA A 168 21.37 4.61 -12.87
CA ALA A 168 21.04 5.20 -11.56
C ALA A 168 19.82 4.50 -10.92
N GLY A 169 18.81 4.19 -11.73
CA GLY A 169 17.65 3.41 -11.30
C GLY A 169 18.03 2.00 -10.86
N ASP A 170 18.85 1.30 -11.62
CA ASP A 170 19.33 -0.06 -11.27
C ASP A 170 20.12 -0.07 -9.95
N LYS A 171 20.94 0.97 -9.73
CA LYS A 171 21.65 1.15 -8.46
C LYS A 171 20.67 1.37 -7.32
N LEU A 172 19.67 2.22 -7.48
CA LEU A 172 18.63 2.46 -6.46
C LEU A 172 17.88 1.17 -6.12
N LEU A 173 17.49 0.39 -7.13
CA LEU A 173 16.83 -0.90 -6.94
C LEU A 173 17.69 -1.87 -6.13
N SER A 174 19.00 -1.92 -6.40
CA SER A 174 19.95 -2.76 -5.67
C SER A 174 20.09 -2.32 -4.21
N GLU A 175 20.14 -1.02 -3.93
CA GLU A 175 20.20 -0.49 -2.56
C GLU A 175 18.92 -0.79 -1.77
N VAL A 176 17.75 -0.65 -2.40
CA VAL A 176 16.46 -1.04 -1.78
C VAL A 176 16.42 -2.53 -1.49
N ALA A 177 16.93 -3.37 -2.40
CA ALA A 177 17.04 -4.81 -2.16
C ALA A 177 17.93 -5.15 -0.96
N ILE A 178 19.05 -4.45 -0.80
CA ILE A 178 19.94 -4.59 0.38
C ILE A 178 19.20 -4.20 1.67
N CYS A 179 18.44 -3.09 1.65
CA CYS A 179 17.62 -2.70 2.79
C CYS A 179 16.57 -3.77 3.14
N LEU A 180 15.91 -4.36 2.16
CA LEU A 180 14.96 -5.44 2.39
C LEU A 180 15.63 -6.69 2.97
N LEU A 181 16.82 -7.04 2.49
CA LEU A 181 17.59 -8.19 3.00
C LEU A 181 18.08 -7.99 4.43
N SER A 182 18.13 -6.76 4.95
CA SER A 182 18.53 -6.49 6.34
C SER A 182 17.63 -7.13 7.41
N VAL A 183 16.37 -7.43 7.03
CA VAL A 183 15.40 -8.10 7.91
C VAL A 183 15.30 -9.61 7.64
N ARG A 184 16.23 -10.16 6.87
CA ARG A 184 16.25 -11.58 6.52
C ARG A 184 16.40 -12.44 7.78
N LYS A 185 15.51 -13.41 7.94
CA LYS A 185 15.65 -14.53 8.87
C LYS A 185 15.87 -15.81 8.07
N GLU A 186 16.97 -16.48 8.33
CA GLU A 186 17.38 -17.68 7.59
C GLU A 186 16.30 -18.77 7.65
N GLY A 187 15.96 -19.36 6.49
CA GLY A 187 14.90 -20.37 6.37
C GLY A 187 13.46 -19.88 6.59
N LYS A 188 13.25 -18.60 6.93
CA LYS A 188 11.91 -18.03 7.25
C LYS A 188 11.63 -16.70 6.59
N SER A 189 12.38 -16.29 5.59
CA SER A 189 12.13 -15.04 4.87
C SER A 189 12.41 -15.21 3.39
N LEU A 190 11.57 -14.61 2.56
CA LEU A 190 11.71 -14.55 1.11
C LEU A 190 11.59 -13.11 0.65
N PHE A 191 12.36 -12.76 -0.38
CA PHE A 191 12.36 -11.43 -0.96
C PHE A 191 12.35 -11.53 -2.48
N ALA A 192 11.55 -10.71 -3.12
CA ALA A 192 11.40 -10.70 -4.57
C ALA A 192 11.31 -9.29 -5.11
N ARG A 193 11.72 -9.14 -6.36
CA ARG A 193 11.36 -8.01 -7.19
C ARG A 193 10.30 -8.46 -8.20
N ASP A 194 9.21 -7.69 -8.31
CA ASP A 194 8.15 -7.95 -9.27
C ASP A 194 8.50 -7.26 -10.60
N ARG A 195 8.05 -6.06 -10.79
CA ARG A 195 8.25 -5.27 -12.02
C ARG A 195 8.67 -3.86 -11.64
N ALA A 196 9.54 -3.28 -12.46
CA ALA A 196 10.02 -1.92 -12.29
C ALA A 196 10.56 -1.65 -10.87
N ASP A 197 9.79 -0.99 -10.05
CA ASP A 197 10.09 -0.46 -8.72
C ASP A 197 9.37 -1.17 -7.57
N LYS A 198 8.72 -2.33 -7.86
CA LYS A 198 7.94 -3.07 -6.87
C LYS A 198 8.69 -4.26 -6.33
N PHE A 199 8.59 -4.44 -5.01
CA PHE A 199 9.21 -5.55 -4.29
C PHE A 199 8.18 -6.23 -3.40
N TYR A 200 8.41 -7.52 -3.15
CA TYR A 200 7.66 -8.30 -2.17
C TYR A 200 8.60 -8.96 -1.17
N ALA A 201 8.14 -9.05 0.07
CA ALA A 201 8.82 -9.83 1.10
C ALA A 201 7.79 -10.67 1.87
N LEU A 202 8.13 -11.91 2.18
CA LEU A 202 7.46 -12.75 3.16
C LEU A 202 8.38 -12.83 4.37
N VAL A 203 7.92 -12.35 5.52
CA VAL A 203 8.73 -12.28 6.74
C VAL A 203 7.92 -12.74 7.96
N PRO A 204 8.54 -13.32 8.99
CA PRO A 204 7.87 -13.58 10.25
C PRO A 204 7.39 -12.27 10.87
N ARG A 205 6.13 -12.26 11.36
CA ARG A 205 5.54 -11.08 12.01
C ARG A 205 6.31 -10.69 13.24
N CYS A 206 6.92 -9.51 13.21
CA CYS A 206 7.68 -8.97 14.33
C CYS A 206 7.83 -7.45 14.19
N THR A 207 7.58 -6.71 15.24
CA THR A 207 7.73 -5.24 15.26
C THR A 207 9.13 -4.79 14.87
N SER A 208 10.17 -5.54 15.26
CA SER A 208 11.56 -5.25 14.91
C SER A 208 11.84 -5.26 13.40
N VAL A 209 11.04 -5.98 12.60
CA VAL A 209 11.15 -5.98 11.12
C VAL A 209 10.83 -4.59 10.59
N TYR A 210 9.72 -4.00 11.03
CA TYR A 210 9.28 -2.68 10.56
C TYR A 210 10.22 -1.58 11.03
N GLU A 211 10.66 -1.61 12.29
CA GLU A 211 11.61 -0.65 12.85
C GLU A 211 12.97 -0.70 12.13
N THR A 212 13.41 -1.89 11.76
CA THR A 212 14.67 -2.07 11.02
C THR A 212 14.54 -1.55 9.60
N LEU A 213 13.44 -1.88 8.90
CA LEU A 213 13.17 -1.35 7.56
C LEU A 213 13.05 0.18 7.59
N GLU A 214 12.30 0.75 8.55
CA GLU A 214 12.14 2.19 8.72
C GLU A 214 13.49 2.89 8.83
N ARG A 215 14.39 2.35 9.66
CA ARG A 215 15.74 2.91 9.88
C ARG A 215 16.60 2.85 8.62
N HIS A 216 16.69 1.68 7.96
CA HIS A 216 17.56 1.51 6.80
C HIS A 216 17.05 2.29 5.59
N ILE A 217 15.75 2.25 5.34
CA ILE A 217 15.14 3.01 4.25
C ILE A 217 15.15 4.51 4.54
N GLY A 218 14.97 4.92 5.81
CA GLY A 218 15.13 6.31 6.23
C GLY A 218 16.54 6.82 5.91
N PHE A 219 17.54 6.07 6.31
CA PHE A 219 18.95 6.39 6.02
C PHE A 219 19.22 6.44 4.51
N LEU A 220 18.72 5.47 3.74
CA LEU A 220 18.85 5.47 2.27
C LEU A 220 18.20 6.71 1.67
N ALA A 221 16.96 7.03 2.04
CA ALA A 221 16.21 8.16 1.49
C ALA A 221 16.84 9.52 1.79
N GLU A 222 17.50 9.66 2.94
CA GLU A 222 18.18 10.90 3.36
C GLU A 222 19.57 11.06 2.72
N ASN A 223 20.27 9.96 2.46
CA ASN A 223 21.67 9.99 2.02
C ASN A 223 21.87 9.58 0.56
N TYR A 224 20.79 9.25 -0.17
CA TYR A 224 20.92 8.88 -1.57
C TYR A 224 21.36 10.10 -2.41
N PRO A 225 22.40 9.97 -3.27
CA PRO A 225 23.01 11.09 -3.93
C PRO A 225 22.21 11.59 -5.15
N LEU A 226 20.94 11.88 -4.96
CA LEU A 226 20.07 12.52 -5.96
C LEU A 226 19.50 13.82 -5.40
N PRO A 227 19.33 14.85 -6.24
CA PRO A 227 18.76 16.15 -5.82
C PRO A 227 17.23 16.06 -5.64
N MET A 228 16.69 14.90 -5.32
CA MET A 228 15.27 14.66 -5.05
C MET A 228 15.11 13.79 -3.82
N ARG A 229 14.08 14.06 -3.05
CA ARG A 229 13.78 13.27 -1.85
C ARG A 229 13.11 11.96 -2.23
N LEU A 230 13.79 10.85 -1.97
CA LEU A 230 13.24 9.52 -2.22
C LEU A 230 12.11 9.20 -1.25
N GLN A 231 11.05 8.60 -1.77
CA GLN A 231 9.93 8.09 -1.00
C GLN A 231 9.72 6.60 -1.34
N ILE A 232 9.81 5.75 -0.34
CA ILE A 232 9.55 4.31 -0.47
C ILE A 232 8.42 3.97 0.49
N LYS A 233 7.34 3.42 -0.05
CA LYS A 233 6.12 3.08 0.70
C LYS A 233 6.00 1.58 0.89
N PHE A 234 5.62 1.18 2.07
CA PHE A 234 5.43 -0.22 2.44
C PHE A 234 3.97 -0.49 2.78
N GLY A 235 3.40 -1.46 2.11
CA GLY A 235 2.12 -2.03 2.50
C GLY A 235 2.31 -3.39 3.13
N VAL A 236 1.67 -3.63 4.24
CA VAL A 236 1.79 -4.87 5.01
C VAL A 236 0.45 -5.60 4.99
N TYR A 237 0.45 -6.84 4.56
CA TYR A 237 -0.68 -7.75 4.69
C TYR A 237 -0.38 -8.80 5.76
N PRO A 238 -0.95 -8.69 6.98
CA PRO A 238 -0.84 -9.72 8.01
C PRO A 238 -1.61 -10.98 7.57
N ILE A 239 -0.90 -12.10 7.38
CA ILE A 239 -1.52 -13.35 6.97
C ILE A 239 -2.33 -13.91 8.15
N LYS A 240 -3.66 -13.85 8.03
CA LYS A 240 -4.61 -14.44 8.98
C LYS A 240 -5.24 -15.70 8.39
N ASP A 241 -5.51 -15.70 7.10
CA ASP A 241 -6.13 -16.78 6.35
C ASP A 241 -5.15 -17.29 5.28
N ARG A 242 -4.65 -18.50 5.47
CA ARG A 242 -3.70 -19.17 4.58
C ARG A 242 -4.35 -19.84 3.37
N THR A 243 -5.69 -19.84 3.27
CA THR A 243 -6.41 -20.35 2.11
C THR A 243 -6.38 -19.37 0.93
N ILE A 244 -6.07 -18.11 1.21
CA ILE A 244 -5.93 -17.08 0.19
C ILE A 244 -4.62 -17.32 -0.59
N SER A 245 -4.67 -17.20 -1.90
CA SER A 245 -3.49 -17.37 -2.75
C SER A 245 -2.44 -16.27 -2.51
N ILE A 246 -1.16 -16.62 -2.63
CA ILE A 246 -0.04 -15.65 -2.45
C ILE A 246 -0.19 -14.42 -3.34
N PRO A 247 -0.52 -14.52 -4.64
CA PRO A 247 -0.77 -13.34 -5.47
C PRO A 247 -1.79 -12.38 -4.85
N ARG A 248 -2.94 -12.88 -4.38
CA ARG A 248 -3.96 -12.03 -3.73
C ARG A 248 -3.48 -11.39 -2.43
N MET A 249 -2.61 -12.07 -1.67
CA MET A 249 -2.00 -11.50 -0.47
C MET A 249 -1.03 -10.37 -0.85
N CYS A 250 -0.24 -10.55 -1.92
CA CYS A 250 0.65 -9.52 -2.46
C CYS A 250 -0.14 -8.31 -2.98
N ASP A 251 -1.24 -8.53 -3.71
CA ASP A 251 -2.13 -7.46 -4.16
C ASP A 251 -2.66 -6.64 -2.98
N ARG A 252 -3.10 -7.30 -1.90
CA ARG A 252 -3.57 -6.63 -0.68
C ARG A 252 -2.47 -5.79 -0.04
N ALA A 253 -1.25 -6.32 0.05
CA ALA A 253 -0.10 -5.55 0.54
C ALA A 253 0.19 -4.35 -0.36
N ALA A 254 0.16 -4.53 -1.70
CA ALA A 254 0.37 -3.44 -2.65
C ALA A 254 -0.72 -2.36 -2.56
N LEU A 255 -1.99 -2.73 -2.34
CA LEU A 255 -3.09 -1.79 -2.10
C LEU A 255 -2.83 -0.95 -0.84
N ALA A 256 -2.34 -1.55 0.24
CA ALA A 256 -1.97 -0.82 1.45
C ALA A 256 -0.83 0.18 1.19
N ALA A 257 0.21 -0.21 0.43
CA ALA A 257 1.28 0.73 0.04
C ALA A 257 0.73 1.89 -0.79
N CYS A 258 -0.19 1.59 -1.73
CA CYS A 258 -0.81 2.61 -2.59
C CYS A 258 -1.63 3.63 -1.80
N SER A 259 -2.32 3.21 -0.72
CA SER A 259 -3.17 4.08 0.09
C SER A 259 -2.44 5.21 0.81
N ILE A 260 -1.10 5.12 0.91
CA ILE A 260 -0.26 6.13 1.57
C ILE A 260 0.68 6.86 0.61
N LYS A 261 0.52 6.66 -0.71
CA LYS A 261 1.27 7.44 -1.70
C LYS A 261 0.92 8.93 -1.58
N GLY A 262 1.95 9.76 -1.67
CA GLY A 262 1.83 11.22 -1.50
C GLY A 262 1.89 11.71 -0.04
N PHE A 263 1.75 10.85 0.96
CA PHE A 263 1.88 11.25 2.37
C PHE A 263 3.35 11.18 2.80
N PHE A 264 3.97 12.32 3.12
CA PHE A 264 5.39 12.39 3.48
C PHE A 264 5.72 11.74 4.82
N ASP A 265 4.80 11.78 5.76
CA ASP A 265 4.94 11.32 7.15
C ASP A 265 4.68 9.82 7.33
N LYS A 266 4.08 9.14 6.33
CA LYS A 266 3.70 7.74 6.40
C LYS A 266 4.52 6.88 5.45
N ARG A 267 5.27 5.91 6.00
CA ARG A 267 6.00 4.92 5.20
C ARG A 267 5.33 3.55 5.20
N PHE A 268 4.60 3.21 6.26
CA PHE A 268 3.93 1.92 6.40
C PHE A 268 2.42 2.06 6.47
N ALA A 269 1.71 1.18 5.77
CA ALA A 269 0.28 0.97 5.93
C ALA A 269 -0.03 -0.52 6.07
N PHE A 270 -0.93 -0.85 6.99
CA PHE A 270 -1.41 -2.21 7.17
C PHE A 270 -2.72 -2.38 6.43
N TYR A 271 -2.81 -3.43 5.62
CA TYR A 271 -4.03 -3.73 4.89
C TYR A 271 -5.16 -4.09 5.85
N ASP A 272 -6.27 -3.45 5.65
CA ASP A 272 -7.59 -3.88 6.10
C ASP A 272 -8.59 -3.78 4.93
N ASP A 273 -9.77 -4.39 5.11
CA ASP A 273 -10.78 -4.38 4.04
C ASP A 273 -11.38 -2.99 3.78
N SER A 274 -11.18 -2.01 4.67
CA SER A 274 -11.63 -0.63 4.48
C SER A 274 -10.85 0.06 3.36
N ILE A 275 -9.55 -0.21 3.23
CA ILE A 275 -8.71 0.30 2.13
C ILE A 275 -9.28 -0.11 0.77
N ARG A 276 -9.63 -1.39 0.64
CA ARG A 276 -10.22 -1.90 -0.60
C ARG A 276 -11.58 -1.27 -0.88
N LYS A 277 -12.42 -1.15 0.14
CA LYS A 277 -13.75 -0.51 0.00
C LYS A 277 -13.60 0.94 -0.44
N LYS A 278 -12.66 1.68 0.17
CA LYS A 278 -12.39 3.07 -0.20
C LYS A 278 -11.92 3.19 -1.65
N MET A 279 -11.01 2.34 -2.10
CA MET A 279 -10.54 2.38 -3.50
C MET A 279 -11.66 2.04 -4.50
N ILE A 280 -12.53 1.08 -4.19
CA ILE A 280 -13.70 0.77 -5.03
C ILE A 280 -14.64 1.96 -5.05
N MET A 281 -14.85 2.62 -3.91
CA MET A 281 -15.69 3.83 -3.83
C MET A 281 -15.11 4.98 -4.63
N GLU A 282 -13.80 5.26 -4.51
CA GLU A 282 -13.11 6.28 -5.30
C GLU A 282 -13.23 6.00 -6.81
N GLN A 283 -13.11 4.72 -7.23
CA GLN A 283 -13.29 4.37 -8.64
C GLN A 283 -14.73 4.57 -9.11
N ASN A 284 -15.72 4.15 -8.33
CA ASN A 284 -17.14 4.39 -8.66
C ASN A 284 -17.44 5.89 -8.78
N ILE A 285 -16.88 6.71 -7.88
CA ILE A 285 -16.99 8.16 -7.92
C ILE A 285 -16.45 8.71 -9.25
N ILE A 286 -15.27 8.26 -9.68
CA ILE A 286 -14.65 8.70 -10.94
C ILE A 286 -15.48 8.27 -12.14
N ASP A 287 -15.97 7.04 -12.13
CA ASP A 287 -16.70 6.46 -13.26
C ASP A 287 -18.07 7.12 -13.48
N THR A 288 -18.68 7.70 -12.43
CA THR A 288 -20.05 8.24 -12.47
C THR A 288 -20.13 9.77 -12.34
N MET A 289 -19.04 10.48 -11.98
CA MET A 289 -19.05 11.92 -11.69
C MET A 289 -19.58 12.80 -12.82
N THR A 290 -19.26 12.47 -14.09
CA THR A 290 -19.69 13.28 -15.24
C THR A 290 -21.18 13.13 -15.50
N GLU A 291 -21.68 11.89 -15.50
CA GLU A 291 -23.11 11.59 -15.67
C GLU A 291 -23.93 12.20 -14.51
N ALA A 292 -23.41 12.15 -13.29
CA ALA A 292 -24.07 12.71 -12.11
C ALA A 292 -24.26 14.23 -12.20
N LEU A 293 -23.32 14.96 -12.83
CA LEU A 293 -23.44 16.39 -13.05
C LEU A 293 -24.51 16.69 -14.10
N GLU A 294 -24.59 15.90 -15.18
CA GLU A 294 -25.56 16.04 -16.26
C GLU A 294 -26.99 15.65 -15.84
N CYS A 295 -27.11 14.65 -14.93
CA CYS A 295 -28.39 14.14 -14.45
C CYS A 295 -28.93 14.86 -13.20
N GLU A 296 -28.28 15.93 -12.74
CA GLU A 296 -28.62 16.68 -11.53
C GLU A 296 -28.66 15.82 -10.25
N ASP A 297 -27.80 14.78 -10.18
CA ASP A 297 -27.63 13.96 -8.97
C ASP A 297 -26.94 14.74 -7.83
N PHE A 298 -26.22 15.82 -8.19
CA PHE A 298 -25.73 16.80 -7.22
C PHE A 298 -26.81 17.77 -6.82
N GLN A 299 -26.97 17.95 -5.52
CA GLN A 299 -27.96 18.86 -4.93
C GLN A 299 -27.26 19.87 -4.02
N VAL A 300 -27.74 21.11 -4.01
CA VAL A 300 -27.26 22.16 -3.11
C VAL A 300 -28.16 22.21 -1.88
N TYR A 301 -27.55 21.95 -0.71
CA TYR A 301 -28.17 22.13 0.59
C TYR A 301 -27.70 23.45 1.18
N LEU A 302 -28.57 24.11 1.96
CA LEU A 302 -28.26 25.37 2.60
C LEU A 302 -28.16 25.17 4.11
N GLN A 303 -27.10 25.71 4.72
CA GLN A 303 -26.94 25.71 6.17
C GLN A 303 -26.99 27.15 6.71
N PRO A 304 -27.85 27.44 7.73
CA PRO A 304 -28.04 28.79 8.22
C PRO A 304 -26.84 29.32 8.98
N LYS A 305 -26.45 30.59 8.71
CA LYS A 305 -25.54 31.45 9.45
C LYS A 305 -26.36 32.43 10.29
N VAL A 306 -26.19 32.43 11.62
CA VAL A 306 -27.09 33.11 12.54
C VAL A 306 -26.32 34.05 13.47
N GLU A 307 -26.85 35.25 13.70
CA GLU A 307 -26.35 36.18 14.72
C GLU A 307 -26.65 35.64 16.13
N ILE A 308 -25.61 35.41 16.94
CA ILE A 308 -25.71 34.77 18.26
C ILE A 308 -26.56 35.58 19.23
N GLY A 309 -26.50 36.93 19.15
CA GLY A 309 -27.20 37.84 20.05
C GLY A 309 -28.71 37.82 19.85
N THR A 310 -29.17 37.90 18.61
CA THR A 310 -30.57 38.10 18.26
C THR A 310 -31.26 36.82 17.76
N GLY A 311 -30.49 35.83 17.31
CA GLY A 311 -31.01 34.65 16.63
C GLY A 311 -31.43 34.93 15.18
N ARG A 312 -31.13 36.12 14.64
CA ARG A 312 -31.48 36.52 13.26
C ARG A 312 -30.63 35.78 12.25
N LEU A 313 -31.27 35.30 11.21
CA LEU A 313 -30.61 34.68 10.06
C LEU A 313 -29.87 35.75 9.24
N MET A 314 -28.56 35.56 9.02
CA MET A 314 -27.70 36.53 8.34
C MET A 314 -27.25 36.08 6.96
N GLY A 315 -27.18 34.78 6.75
CA GLY A 315 -26.77 34.18 5.48
C GLY A 315 -26.93 32.67 5.53
N ALA A 316 -26.48 32.02 4.47
CA ALA A 316 -26.41 30.56 4.40
C ALA A 316 -25.14 30.11 3.68
N GLU A 317 -24.67 28.94 4.00
CA GLU A 317 -23.63 28.27 3.24
C GLU A 317 -24.24 27.24 2.30
N ALA A 318 -23.81 27.23 1.03
CA ALA A 318 -24.18 26.25 0.03
C ALA A 318 -23.27 25.04 0.11
N LEU A 319 -23.86 23.92 0.49
CA LEU A 319 -23.15 22.66 0.69
C LEU A 319 -23.64 21.60 -0.29
N VAL A 320 -22.76 21.14 -1.16
CA VAL A 320 -23.11 20.10 -2.13
C VAL A 320 -23.41 18.76 -1.46
N ARG A 321 -24.39 18.05 -1.98
CA ARG A 321 -24.76 16.67 -1.63
C ARG A 321 -24.86 15.86 -2.91
N TRP A 322 -24.38 14.63 -2.90
CA TRP A 322 -24.48 13.75 -4.05
C TRP A 322 -25.42 12.59 -3.75
N GLN A 323 -26.59 12.62 -4.37
CA GLN A 323 -27.58 11.56 -4.30
C GLN A 323 -27.33 10.55 -5.43
N HIS A 324 -26.39 9.63 -5.20
CA HIS A 324 -26.02 8.66 -6.22
C HIS A 324 -27.13 7.60 -6.41
N PRO A 325 -27.54 7.26 -7.67
CA PRO A 325 -28.66 6.35 -7.92
C PRO A 325 -28.52 4.96 -7.30
N GLN A 326 -27.29 4.43 -7.22
CA GLN A 326 -27.01 3.08 -6.72
C GLN A 326 -26.41 3.05 -5.31
N LEU A 327 -25.64 4.07 -4.93
CA LEU A 327 -24.91 4.12 -3.68
C LEU A 327 -25.62 4.93 -2.59
N GLY A 328 -26.71 5.62 -2.93
CA GLY A 328 -27.41 6.53 -2.03
C GLY A 328 -26.63 7.82 -1.81
N MET A 329 -26.77 8.44 -0.65
CA MET A 329 -26.10 9.71 -0.33
C MET A 329 -24.60 9.46 -0.12
N ILE A 330 -23.77 10.01 -1.02
CA ILE A 330 -22.30 10.00 -0.88
C ILE A 330 -21.87 11.24 -0.10
N SER A 331 -20.98 11.04 0.89
CA SER A 331 -20.46 12.13 1.71
C SER A 331 -19.51 13.04 0.91
N PRO A 332 -19.57 14.39 1.08
CA PRO A 332 -18.57 15.30 0.51
C PRO A 332 -17.12 14.91 0.84
N GLY A 333 -16.86 14.42 2.05
CA GLY A 333 -15.56 13.93 2.46
C GLY A 333 -15.03 12.74 1.66
N ASP A 334 -15.90 12.01 0.94
CA ASP A 334 -15.50 10.89 0.09
C ASP A 334 -15.24 11.31 -1.36
N PHE A 335 -16.02 12.27 -1.93
CA PHE A 335 -15.88 12.64 -3.34
C PHE A 335 -15.07 13.92 -3.59
N ILE A 336 -15.10 14.93 -2.72
CA ILE A 336 -14.35 16.19 -2.91
C ILE A 336 -12.86 15.93 -3.08
N PRO A 337 -12.18 15.13 -2.21
CA PRO A 337 -10.74 14.84 -2.39
C PRO A 337 -10.42 14.11 -3.70
N VAL A 338 -11.36 13.34 -4.24
CA VAL A 338 -11.21 12.67 -5.54
C VAL A 338 -11.29 13.69 -6.68
N PHE A 339 -12.25 14.60 -6.60
CA PHE A 339 -12.47 15.66 -7.60
C PHE A 339 -11.33 16.69 -7.61
N GLU A 340 -10.77 17.03 -6.46
CA GLU A 340 -9.57 17.88 -6.39
C GLU A 340 -8.36 17.22 -7.08
N LYS A 341 -8.16 15.92 -6.88
CA LYS A 341 -7.04 15.18 -7.50
C LYS A 341 -7.14 15.08 -9.02
N ASN A 342 -8.36 14.94 -9.55
CA ASN A 342 -8.56 14.76 -10.99
C ASN A 342 -8.99 16.05 -11.72
N GLY A 343 -9.17 17.17 -10.99
CA GLY A 343 -9.55 18.47 -11.52
C GLY A 343 -11.05 18.64 -11.79
N PHE A 344 -11.89 17.64 -11.51
CA PHE A 344 -13.35 17.72 -11.71
C PHE A 344 -14.01 18.70 -10.72
N ILE A 345 -13.32 19.03 -9.62
CA ILE A 345 -13.80 19.98 -8.61
C ILE A 345 -14.24 21.31 -9.26
N TYR A 346 -13.54 21.79 -10.27
CA TYR A 346 -13.88 23.02 -10.98
C TYR A 346 -15.28 22.98 -11.62
N ALA A 347 -15.64 21.86 -12.24
CA ALA A 347 -16.97 21.70 -12.83
C ALA A 347 -18.07 21.63 -11.76
N LEU A 348 -17.78 20.99 -10.64
CA LEU A 348 -18.70 20.91 -9.51
C LEU A 348 -18.89 22.28 -8.85
N ASP A 349 -17.82 23.03 -8.63
CA ASP A 349 -17.89 24.34 -7.98
C ASP A 349 -18.67 25.32 -8.85
N GLN A 350 -18.48 25.33 -10.17
CA GLN A 350 -19.30 26.12 -11.08
C GLN A 350 -20.79 25.76 -11.00
N PHE A 351 -21.12 24.47 -10.90
CA PHE A 351 -22.51 24.02 -10.71
C PHE A 351 -23.09 24.58 -9.40
N VAL A 352 -22.32 24.49 -8.29
CA VAL A 352 -22.77 25.01 -6.98
C VAL A 352 -22.98 26.52 -7.02
N TRP A 353 -22.02 27.27 -7.60
CA TRP A 353 -22.13 28.75 -7.75
C TRP A 353 -23.38 29.15 -8.57
N HIS A 354 -23.58 28.46 -9.70
CA HIS A 354 -24.75 28.73 -10.56
C HIS A 354 -26.06 28.45 -9.80
N LYS A 355 -26.15 27.30 -9.11
CA LYS A 355 -27.34 26.94 -8.31
C LYS A 355 -27.57 27.92 -7.16
N ALA A 356 -26.55 28.38 -6.47
CA ALA A 356 -26.66 29.38 -5.42
C ALA A 356 -27.22 30.71 -5.97
N CYS A 357 -26.70 31.17 -7.11
CA CYS A 357 -27.23 32.37 -7.80
C CYS A 357 -28.67 32.17 -8.28
N GLU A 358 -29.02 31.02 -8.85
CA GLU A 358 -30.40 30.70 -9.27
C GLU A 358 -31.38 30.78 -8.08
N ILE A 359 -31.01 30.19 -6.92
CA ILE A 359 -31.79 30.18 -5.68
C ILE A 359 -32.04 31.62 -5.21
N MET A 360 -31.00 32.44 -5.08
CA MET A 360 -31.14 33.84 -4.67
C MET A 360 -31.94 34.67 -5.68
N GLY A 361 -31.66 34.49 -6.97
CA GLY A 361 -32.40 35.16 -8.05
C GLY A 361 -33.87 34.78 -8.06
N GLN A 362 -34.23 33.53 -7.77
CA GLN A 362 -35.62 33.09 -7.58
C GLN A 362 -36.26 33.79 -6.39
N TRP A 363 -35.63 33.84 -5.23
CA TRP A 363 -36.18 34.53 -4.05
C TRP A 363 -36.44 36.01 -4.35
N LYS A 364 -35.50 36.68 -5.03
CA LYS A 364 -35.63 38.09 -5.42
C LYS A 364 -36.81 38.30 -6.37
N ARG A 365 -37.00 37.44 -7.40
CA ARG A 365 -38.12 37.50 -8.35
C ARG A 365 -39.49 37.25 -7.68
N GLU A 366 -39.52 36.38 -6.68
CA GLU A 366 -40.74 36.06 -5.92
C GLU A 366 -41.08 37.13 -4.85
N GLY A 367 -40.24 38.17 -4.73
CA GLY A 367 -40.43 39.22 -3.74
C GLY A 367 -40.28 38.74 -2.28
N LYS A 368 -39.55 37.60 -2.09
CA LYS A 368 -39.28 37.04 -0.77
C LYS A 368 -38.06 37.73 -0.15
N ASN A 369 -37.99 37.75 1.19
CA ASN A 369 -36.77 38.09 1.85
C ASN A 369 -35.66 37.09 1.39
N PHE A 370 -34.55 37.61 0.95
CA PHE A 370 -33.40 36.78 0.61
C PHE A 370 -32.16 37.21 1.44
N ILE A 371 -31.25 36.31 1.58
CA ILE A 371 -30.02 36.46 2.34
C ILE A 371 -28.84 36.09 1.44
N PRO A 372 -27.64 36.60 1.71
CA PRO A 372 -26.46 36.17 1.00
C PRO A 372 -26.21 34.66 1.16
N ILE A 373 -25.66 34.06 0.13
CA ILE A 373 -25.23 32.66 0.14
C ILE A 373 -23.71 32.61 -0.06
N SER A 374 -23.04 31.89 0.81
CA SER A 374 -21.62 31.61 0.69
C SER A 374 -21.40 30.30 -0.09
N VAL A 375 -20.40 30.32 -0.96
CA VAL A 375 -20.00 29.19 -1.78
C VAL A 375 -18.51 28.93 -1.63
N ASN A 376 -18.12 27.68 -1.62
CA ASN A 376 -16.73 27.28 -1.58
C ASN A 376 -16.03 27.59 -2.92
N VAL A 377 -14.80 28.05 -2.84
CA VAL A 377 -13.90 28.26 -3.97
C VAL A 377 -12.66 27.41 -3.75
N SER A 378 -12.50 26.40 -4.59
CA SER A 378 -11.38 25.47 -4.48
C SER A 378 -10.06 26.14 -4.91
N ARG A 379 -8.94 25.59 -4.44
CA ARG A 379 -7.63 26.03 -4.91
C ARG A 379 -7.49 25.91 -6.44
N VAL A 380 -8.11 24.92 -7.06
CA VAL A 380 -8.04 24.72 -8.51
C VAL A 380 -8.69 25.89 -9.26
N ASP A 381 -9.79 26.45 -8.73
CA ASP A 381 -10.55 27.54 -9.35
C ASP A 381 -9.72 28.83 -9.43
N ILE A 382 -8.93 29.11 -8.40
CA ILE A 382 -8.08 30.31 -8.31
C ILE A 382 -7.04 30.36 -9.43
N TYR A 383 -6.59 29.19 -9.88
CA TYR A 383 -5.60 29.08 -10.96
C TYR A 383 -6.26 29.01 -12.36
N HIS A 384 -7.58 28.91 -12.43
CA HIS A 384 -8.32 29.02 -13.69
C HIS A 384 -8.39 30.49 -14.13
N THR A 385 -8.29 30.71 -15.44
CA THR A 385 -7.88 31.96 -16.07
C THR A 385 -8.81 33.17 -15.91
N ASP A 386 -10.08 33.01 -15.50
CA ASP A 386 -11.03 34.14 -15.37
C ASP A 386 -12.12 33.90 -14.31
N LEU A 387 -11.72 33.48 -13.12
CA LEU A 387 -12.65 33.29 -12.01
C LEU A 387 -13.50 34.56 -11.72
N PRO A 388 -12.92 35.79 -11.63
CA PRO A 388 -13.71 36.98 -11.40
C PRO A 388 -14.77 37.26 -12.48
N GLY A 389 -14.43 37.07 -13.75
CA GLY A 389 -15.38 37.29 -14.86
C GLY A 389 -16.51 36.26 -14.88
N ILE A 390 -16.21 34.98 -14.55
CA ILE A 390 -17.20 33.91 -14.47
C ILE A 390 -18.22 34.21 -13.36
N LEU A 391 -17.75 34.54 -12.16
CA LEU A 391 -18.62 34.81 -11.01
C LEU A 391 -19.46 36.10 -11.23
N LEU A 392 -18.83 37.16 -11.77
CA LEU A 392 -19.56 38.37 -12.09
C LEU A 392 -20.70 38.11 -13.07
N LYS A 393 -20.46 37.35 -14.13
CA LYS A 393 -21.45 36.98 -15.10
C LYS A 393 -22.62 36.19 -14.47
N MET A 394 -22.33 35.25 -13.57
CA MET A 394 -23.35 34.44 -12.87
C MET A 394 -24.26 35.30 -12.00
N VAL A 395 -23.75 36.28 -11.26
CA VAL A 395 -24.55 37.16 -10.42
C VAL A 395 -25.37 38.11 -11.29
N GLU A 396 -24.83 38.68 -12.38
CA GLU A 396 -25.52 39.57 -13.30
C GLU A 396 -26.68 38.87 -14.03
N GLU A 397 -26.48 37.64 -14.53
CA GLU A 397 -27.50 36.81 -15.18
C GLU A 397 -28.69 36.52 -14.25
N ASN A 398 -28.47 36.50 -12.94
CA ASN A 398 -29.52 36.29 -11.93
C ASN A 398 -30.06 37.58 -11.30
N ASN A 399 -29.67 38.76 -11.83
CA ASN A 399 -30.05 40.08 -11.31
C ASN A 399 -29.64 40.26 -9.83
N LEU A 400 -28.48 39.76 -9.44
CA LEU A 400 -27.92 39.88 -8.12
C LEU A 400 -26.78 40.90 -8.11
N GLU A 401 -26.41 41.37 -6.91
CA GLU A 401 -25.19 42.17 -6.70
C GLU A 401 -24.06 41.24 -6.22
N PRO A 402 -22.79 41.53 -6.53
CA PRO A 402 -21.67 40.70 -6.08
C PRO A 402 -21.66 40.44 -4.57
N GLU A 403 -22.06 41.40 -3.74
CA GLU A 403 -22.18 41.28 -2.28
C GLU A 403 -23.18 40.21 -1.80
N ASN A 404 -24.04 39.70 -2.71
CA ASN A 404 -25.00 38.65 -2.34
C ASN A 404 -24.35 37.26 -2.40
N LEU A 405 -23.26 37.08 -3.15
CA LEU A 405 -22.55 35.83 -3.26
C LEU A 405 -21.22 35.95 -2.48
N HIS A 406 -21.14 35.32 -1.35
CA HIS A 406 -19.92 35.27 -0.55
C HIS A 406 -19.00 34.12 -1.03
N LEU A 407 -17.70 34.33 -1.00
CA LEU A 407 -16.73 33.36 -1.50
C LEU A 407 -15.87 32.82 -0.37
N GLU A 408 -15.99 31.55 -0.08
CA GLU A 408 -15.24 30.86 0.98
C GLU A 408 -13.94 30.27 0.43
N ILE A 409 -12.80 30.69 0.98
CA ILE A 409 -11.47 30.26 0.56
C ILE A 409 -10.76 29.67 1.79
N THR A 410 -10.28 28.43 1.68
CA THR A 410 -9.57 27.77 2.78
C THR A 410 -8.20 28.39 3.01
N GLU A 411 -7.74 28.43 4.28
CA GLU A 411 -6.39 28.86 4.66
C GLU A 411 -5.28 28.13 3.87
N SER A 412 -5.46 26.85 3.60
CA SER A 412 -4.48 26.02 2.89
C SER A 412 -4.24 26.44 1.43
N ALA A 413 -5.17 27.15 0.81
CA ALA A 413 -5.03 27.67 -0.55
C ALA A 413 -3.92 28.73 -0.64
N TYR A 414 -3.66 29.49 0.44
CA TYR A 414 -2.65 30.54 0.49
C TYR A 414 -1.20 30.02 0.47
N VAL A 415 -0.93 28.88 1.07
CA VAL A 415 0.46 28.38 1.31
C VAL A 415 1.22 28.08 0.02
N SER A 416 0.56 27.91 -1.10
CA SER A 416 1.17 27.35 -2.33
C SER A 416 1.66 28.38 -3.33
N ASP A 417 0.93 29.48 -3.53
CA ASP A 417 1.31 30.62 -4.38
C ASP A 417 0.54 31.87 -3.91
N SER A 418 1.10 32.55 -2.94
CA SER A 418 0.47 33.69 -2.28
C SER A 418 0.23 34.88 -3.21
N GLN A 419 1.07 35.11 -4.22
CA GLN A 419 0.94 36.28 -5.09
C GLN A 419 -0.23 36.17 -6.08
N GLN A 420 -0.43 35.01 -6.69
CA GLN A 420 -1.54 34.81 -7.62
C GLN A 420 -2.87 34.84 -6.88
N LEU A 421 -2.96 34.15 -5.74
CA LEU A 421 -4.16 34.16 -4.89
C LEU A 421 -4.51 35.60 -4.47
N LEU A 422 -3.53 36.37 -3.98
CA LEU A 422 -3.76 37.76 -3.57
C LEU A 422 -4.32 38.59 -4.72
N SER A 423 -3.73 38.49 -5.92
CA SER A 423 -4.21 39.23 -7.11
C SER A 423 -5.65 38.88 -7.47
N VAL A 424 -6.05 37.60 -7.38
CA VAL A 424 -7.43 37.19 -7.68
C VAL A 424 -8.40 37.70 -6.62
N ILE A 425 -8.03 37.61 -5.33
CA ILE A 425 -8.86 38.15 -4.23
C ILE A 425 -9.05 39.65 -4.36
N GLU A 426 -7.98 40.42 -4.67
CA GLU A 426 -8.08 41.87 -4.90
C GLU A 426 -9.03 42.22 -6.05
N GLN A 427 -9.02 41.45 -7.15
CA GLN A 427 -9.95 41.63 -8.25
C GLN A 427 -11.40 41.35 -7.83
N LEU A 428 -11.66 40.25 -7.12
CA LEU A 428 -12.97 39.89 -6.60
C LEU A 428 -13.51 40.98 -5.65
N LYS A 429 -12.65 41.47 -4.76
CA LYS A 429 -12.99 42.58 -3.86
C LYS A 429 -13.32 43.86 -4.62
N ALA A 430 -12.54 44.19 -5.65
CA ALA A 430 -12.78 45.38 -6.49
C ALA A 430 -14.15 45.28 -7.24
N LEU A 431 -14.63 44.08 -7.54
CA LEU A 431 -15.95 43.83 -8.11
C LEU A 431 -17.07 43.86 -7.06
N GLY A 432 -16.75 43.85 -5.76
CA GLY A 432 -17.72 43.91 -4.66
C GLY A 432 -18.10 42.59 -4.02
N PHE A 433 -17.41 41.51 -4.35
CA PHE A 433 -17.60 40.21 -3.66
C PHE A 433 -17.10 40.26 -2.20
N ILE A 434 -17.77 39.55 -1.33
CA ILE A 434 -17.37 39.32 0.07
C ILE A 434 -16.51 38.06 0.14
N ILE A 435 -15.35 38.16 0.77
CA ILE A 435 -14.40 37.06 0.89
C ILE A 435 -14.40 36.53 2.33
N GLU A 436 -14.67 35.25 2.49
CA GLU A 436 -14.64 34.54 3.76
C GLU A 436 -13.43 33.62 3.80
N MET A 437 -12.63 33.70 4.88
CA MET A 437 -11.55 32.74 5.13
C MET A 437 -12.08 31.59 5.97
N ASP A 438 -11.99 30.38 5.39
CA ASP A 438 -12.50 29.16 6.00
C ASP A 438 -11.39 28.34 6.70
N ASP A 439 -11.82 27.45 7.64
CA ASP A 439 -10.97 26.54 8.39
C ASP A 439 -9.85 27.18 9.22
N PHE A 440 -10.00 28.44 9.66
CA PHE A 440 -8.97 29.12 10.42
C PHE A 440 -8.68 28.41 11.76
N GLY A 441 -7.42 27.97 11.91
CA GLY A 441 -6.94 27.29 13.11
C GLY A 441 -6.65 25.80 12.95
N ASN A 442 -7.03 25.19 11.84
CA ASN A 442 -6.79 23.74 11.56
C ASN A 442 -5.43 23.46 10.92
N GLY A 443 -4.70 24.50 10.46
CA GLY A 443 -3.43 24.38 9.72
C GLY A 443 -2.26 25.14 10.34
N TYR A 444 -1.33 25.53 9.49
CA TYR A 444 -0.19 26.40 9.81
C TYR A 444 -0.60 27.88 9.84
N SER A 445 -1.69 28.21 10.52
CA SER A 445 -2.22 29.57 10.61
C SER A 445 -1.12 30.55 10.98
N SER A 446 -0.67 31.34 10.03
CA SER A 446 0.23 32.44 10.33
C SER A 446 -0.59 33.72 10.44
N LEU A 447 -0.39 34.48 11.52
CA LEU A 447 -0.93 35.83 11.64
C LEU A 447 -0.54 36.71 10.43
N ASN A 448 0.49 36.31 9.69
CA ASN A 448 0.89 36.96 8.44
C ASN A 448 -0.19 36.82 7.37
N THR A 449 -0.84 35.68 7.25
CA THR A 449 -1.92 35.44 6.27
C THR A 449 -3.07 36.41 6.48
N LEU A 450 -3.50 36.61 7.75
CA LEU A 450 -4.54 37.58 8.10
C LEU A 450 -4.13 39.04 7.81
N SER A 451 -2.84 39.34 7.90
CA SER A 451 -2.37 40.71 7.62
C SER A 451 -2.23 41.03 6.13
N GLU A 452 -2.10 40.00 5.28
CA GLU A 452 -1.83 40.16 3.86
C GLU A 452 -3.10 40.00 3.00
N LEU A 453 -4.07 39.17 3.42
CA LEU A 453 -5.27 38.91 2.66
C LEU A 453 -6.40 39.91 2.97
N PRO A 454 -6.99 40.57 1.97
CA PRO A 454 -8.11 41.49 2.15
C PRO A 454 -9.44 40.71 2.27
N ILE A 455 -9.59 39.96 3.36
CA ILE A 455 -10.81 39.23 3.70
C ILE A 455 -11.82 40.10 4.46
N ASP A 456 -13.09 39.68 4.46
CA ASP A 456 -14.20 40.35 5.17
C ASP A 456 -14.67 39.54 6.38
N VAL A 457 -14.60 38.22 6.27
CA VAL A 457 -15.16 37.29 7.26
C VAL A 457 -14.12 36.25 7.63
N LEU A 458 -14.02 35.94 8.91
CA LEU A 458 -13.17 34.90 9.45
C LEU A 458 -14.04 33.77 10.05
N LYS A 459 -13.98 32.58 9.46
CA LYS A 459 -14.68 31.38 9.96
C LYS A 459 -13.74 30.60 10.88
N ILE A 460 -14.18 30.33 12.10
CA ILE A 460 -13.40 29.74 13.18
C ILE A 460 -13.98 28.36 13.49
N ASP A 461 -13.24 27.28 13.20
CA ASP A 461 -13.69 25.92 13.44
C ASP A 461 -13.67 25.56 14.93
N LEU A 462 -14.81 25.12 15.46
CA LEU A 462 -14.95 24.64 16.84
C LEU A 462 -14.33 23.25 17.09
N GLU A 463 -13.89 22.50 16.05
CA GLU A 463 -13.12 21.26 16.25
C GLU A 463 -11.87 21.50 17.07
N PHE A 464 -11.28 22.70 16.94
CA PHE A 464 -10.18 23.13 17.77
C PHE A 464 -10.48 23.01 19.28
N LEU A 465 -11.74 23.13 19.71
CA LEU A 465 -12.14 22.96 21.12
C LEU A 465 -12.40 21.50 21.52
N ARG A 466 -12.68 20.58 20.59
CA ARG A 466 -13.10 19.20 20.88
C ARG A 466 -12.00 18.29 21.42
N MET A 467 -10.73 18.58 21.20
CA MET A 467 -9.64 17.76 21.71
C MET A 467 -9.54 17.86 23.24
N ARG A 468 -9.55 16.72 23.94
CA ARG A 468 -9.63 16.62 25.43
C ARG A 468 -8.44 17.19 26.23
N LYS A 469 -7.29 17.45 25.59
CA LYS A 469 -6.10 18.00 26.27
C LYS A 469 -6.09 19.54 26.24
N ASN A 470 -5.84 20.20 27.39
CA ASN A 470 -5.65 21.66 27.53
C ASN A 470 -6.89 22.54 27.19
N VAL A 471 -8.08 22.16 27.58
CA VAL A 471 -9.34 22.88 27.30
C VAL A 471 -9.25 24.38 27.66
N MET A 472 -8.69 24.72 28.83
CA MET A 472 -8.57 26.14 29.27
C MET A 472 -7.68 26.96 28.30
N ARG A 473 -6.54 26.41 27.88
CA ARG A 473 -5.63 27.09 26.93
C ARG A 473 -6.29 27.33 25.59
N ARG A 474 -7.09 26.37 25.11
CA ARG A 474 -7.82 26.49 23.84
C ARG A 474 -8.91 27.53 23.88
N LYS A 475 -9.68 27.59 24.99
CA LYS A 475 -10.64 28.67 25.21
C LYS A 475 -9.97 30.05 25.17
N GLN A 476 -8.78 30.16 25.76
CA GLN A 476 -7.99 31.41 25.71
C GLN A 476 -7.53 31.77 24.29
N ILE A 477 -7.07 30.77 23.50
CA ILE A 477 -6.66 30.98 22.12
C ILE A 477 -7.87 31.41 21.28
N MET A 478 -9.01 30.74 21.40
CA MET A 478 -10.22 31.11 20.67
C MET A 478 -10.68 32.53 21.00
N ARG A 479 -10.72 32.91 22.29
CA ARG A 479 -11.01 34.28 22.70
C ARG A 479 -10.03 35.29 22.09
N PHE A 480 -8.74 34.92 21.99
CA PHE A 480 -7.73 35.75 21.35
C PHE A 480 -8.00 35.91 19.85
N VAL A 481 -8.39 34.83 19.14
CA VAL A 481 -8.71 34.88 17.70
C VAL A 481 -9.96 35.73 17.44
N ILE A 482 -11.03 35.56 18.24
CA ILE A 482 -12.25 36.37 18.15
C ILE A 482 -11.92 37.88 18.36
N ASN A 483 -11.14 38.19 19.41
CA ASN A 483 -10.73 39.57 19.67
C ASN A 483 -9.87 40.14 18.53
N LEU A 484 -8.99 39.32 17.94
CA LEU A 484 -8.18 39.71 16.80
C LEU A 484 -9.04 40.02 15.56
N ALA A 485 -10.03 39.18 15.25
CA ALA A 485 -10.97 39.42 14.17
C ALA A 485 -11.69 40.77 14.36
N ASN A 486 -12.19 41.01 15.58
CA ASN A 486 -12.86 42.27 15.91
C ASN A 486 -11.94 43.50 15.79
N GLU A 487 -10.69 43.41 16.25
CA GLU A 487 -9.70 44.52 16.09
C GLU A 487 -9.35 44.80 14.62
N LEU A 488 -9.34 43.74 13.79
CA LEU A 488 -9.13 43.86 12.35
C LEU A 488 -10.42 44.27 11.59
N ARG A 489 -11.54 44.42 12.29
CA ARG A 489 -12.88 44.70 11.71
C ARG A 489 -13.35 43.63 10.75
N LEU A 490 -12.98 42.40 10.99
CA LEU A 490 -13.49 41.25 10.29
C LEU A 490 -14.76 40.73 11.01
N GLN A 491 -15.75 40.30 10.25
CA GLN A 491 -16.85 39.52 10.83
C GLN A 491 -16.35 38.14 11.25
N ASP A 492 -16.72 37.69 12.44
CA ASP A 492 -16.31 36.37 12.93
C ASP A 492 -17.51 35.40 12.95
N ILE A 493 -17.32 34.23 12.37
CA ILE A 493 -18.32 33.15 12.35
C ILE A 493 -17.70 31.92 13.01
N ALA A 494 -18.32 31.44 14.09
CA ALA A 494 -17.92 30.17 14.71
C ALA A 494 -18.66 29.00 14.04
N GLU A 495 -17.90 28.02 13.53
CA GLU A 495 -18.42 26.85 12.84
C GLU A 495 -18.52 25.62 13.73
N GLY A 496 -19.49 24.73 13.42
CA GLY A 496 -19.64 23.47 14.12
C GLY A 496 -20.27 23.60 15.52
N ALA A 497 -21.04 24.67 15.77
CA ALA A 497 -21.79 24.83 17.01
C ALA A 497 -22.95 23.83 17.07
N GLU A 498 -22.94 22.95 18.09
CA GLU A 498 -23.92 21.86 18.24
C GLU A 498 -24.74 21.96 19.50
N THR A 499 -24.26 22.67 20.52
CA THR A 499 -24.92 22.73 21.83
C THR A 499 -25.11 24.16 22.31
N GLU A 500 -26.11 24.33 23.20
CA GLU A 500 -26.42 25.63 23.84
C GLU A 500 -25.25 26.14 24.67
N GLU A 501 -24.48 25.23 25.33
CA GLU A 501 -23.29 25.58 26.09
C GLU A 501 -22.19 26.18 25.23
N GLN A 502 -22.03 25.66 23.97
CA GLN A 502 -21.09 26.23 23.02
C GLN A 502 -21.52 27.63 22.60
N ILE A 503 -22.78 27.85 22.28
CA ILE A 503 -23.32 29.16 21.94
C ILE A 503 -23.18 30.15 23.11
N ALA A 504 -23.49 29.74 24.34
CA ALA A 504 -23.28 30.58 25.51
C ALA A 504 -21.81 30.99 25.70
N LEU A 505 -20.90 30.05 25.48
CA LEU A 505 -19.46 30.29 25.54
C LEU A 505 -18.98 31.26 24.43
N LEU A 506 -19.46 31.11 23.21
CA LEU A 506 -19.15 32.00 22.07
C LEU A 506 -19.65 33.42 22.36
N ARG A 507 -20.86 33.54 22.86
CA ARG A 507 -21.44 34.83 23.29
C ARG A 507 -20.60 35.49 24.38
N GLU A 508 -20.13 34.71 25.38
CA GLU A 508 -19.22 35.22 26.45
C GLU A 508 -17.89 35.72 25.88
N MET A 509 -17.42 35.08 24.80
CA MET A 509 -16.17 35.44 24.12
C MET A 509 -16.32 36.63 23.17
N GLY A 510 -17.54 37.08 22.89
CA GLY A 510 -17.84 38.20 22.02
C GLY A 510 -17.92 37.81 20.52
N CYS A 511 -18.12 36.53 20.19
CA CYS A 511 -18.38 36.08 18.85
C CYS A 511 -19.75 36.54 18.37
N GLU A 512 -19.82 37.11 17.15
CA GLU A 512 -21.06 37.70 16.64
C GLU A 512 -21.95 36.68 15.92
N TYR A 513 -21.35 35.77 15.14
CA TYR A 513 -22.11 34.85 14.31
C TYR A 513 -21.72 33.39 14.59
N ALA A 514 -22.66 32.50 14.34
CA ALA A 514 -22.40 31.06 14.42
C ALA A 514 -23.15 30.28 13.35
N GLN A 515 -22.55 29.18 12.96
CA GLN A 515 -23.07 28.15 12.08
C GLN A 515 -22.90 26.79 12.73
N GLY A 516 -23.90 25.93 12.63
CA GLY A 516 -23.82 24.58 13.16
C GLY A 516 -25.16 23.94 13.41
N TYR A 517 -25.13 22.69 13.85
CA TYR A 517 -26.35 21.87 14.02
C TYR A 517 -27.28 22.39 15.12
N TYR A 518 -26.79 23.25 16.00
CA TYR A 518 -27.62 23.92 16.98
C TYR A 518 -28.69 24.80 16.33
N TYR A 519 -28.34 25.55 15.29
CA TYR A 519 -29.27 26.41 14.57
C TYR A 519 -29.98 25.69 13.42
N GLY A 520 -29.27 24.80 12.71
CA GLY A 520 -29.82 24.01 11.63
C GLY A 520 -28.78 23.11 10.96
N ARG A 521 -29.22 21.92 10.60
CA ARG A 521 -28.43 21.08 9.70
C ARG A 521 -28.53 21.61 8.28
N PRO A 522 -27.55 21.29 7.42
CA PRO A 522 -27.75 21.53 5.97
C PRO A 522 -29.06 20.90 5.52
N MET A 523 -29.89 21.68 4.84
CA MET A 523 -31.22 21.27 4.41
C MET A 523 -31.47 21.64 2.92
N PRO A 524 -32.36 20.91 2.21
CA PRO A 524 -32.76 21.25 0.86
C PRO A 524 -33.31 22.68 0.74
N GLN A 525 -33.31 23.23 -0.47
CA GLN A 525 -33.78 24.61 -0.75
C GLN A 525 -35.22 24.85 -0.22
N GLU A 526 -36.13 23.91 -0.39
CA GLU A 526 -37.54 24.04 0.00
C GLU A 526 -37.67 24.17 1.53
N ASP A 527 -36.96 23.30 2.28
CA ASP A 527 -36.96 23.31 3.75
C ASP A 527 -36.31 24.59 4.28
N PHE A 528 -35.24 25.06 3.61
CA PHE A 528 -34.56 26.30 3.98
C PHE A 528 -35.47 27.52 3.75
N GLN A 529 -36.27 27.53 2.70
CA GLN A 529 -37.23 28.59 2.44
C GLN A 529 -38.33 28.66 3.50
N GLU A 530 -38.77 27.52 4.00
CA GLU A 530 -39.70 27.48 5.12
C GLU A 530 -39.01 27.98 6.43
N TYR A 531 -37.77 27.60 6.65
CA TYR A 531 -36.97 28.10 7.77
C TYR A 531 -36.82 29.64 7.71
N LEU A 532 -36.47 30.20 6.55
CA LEU A 532 -36.35 31.64 6.32
C LEU A 532 -37.68 32.37 6.61
N SER A 533 -38.78 31.81 6.17
CA SER A 533 -40.13 32.41 6.39
C SER A 533 -40.51 32.44 7.86
N ARG A 534 -40.19 31.42 8.63
CA ARG A 534 -40.44 31.35 10.08
C ARG A 534 -39.57 32.37 10.87
N GLN A 535 -38.34 32.63 10.42
CA GLN A 535 -37.46 33.63 11.04
C GLN A 535 -37.92 35.06 10.79
N ALA A 536 -38.51 35.36 9.61
CA ALA A 536 -39.05 36.68 9.29
C ALA A 536 -40.29 37.07 10.10
N THR A 537 -40.94 36.09 10.75
CA THR A 537 -42.15 36.27 11.56
C THR A 537 -41.85 36.43 13.06
N ARG A 538 -40.59 36.17 13.49
CA ARG A 538 -40.09 36.38 14.85
C ARG A 538 -39.42 37.73 15.01
#